data_e86581cdb699b155e567be5fa4974298
#
_entry.id   e86581cdb699b155e567be5fa4974298
#
_cell.length_a   1.000
_cell.length_b   1.000
_cell.length_c   1.000
_cell.angle_alpha   90.00
_cell.angle_beta   90.00
_cell.angle_gamma   90.00
#
_symmetry.space_group_name_H-M   'P 1'
#
loop_
_entity.id
_entity.type
_entity.pdbx_description
1 polymer ?
#
loop_
_entity_poly.entity_id
_entity_poly.type
_entity_poly.pdbx_seq_one_letter_code
_entity_poly.pdbx_strand_id
1 'polypeptide(L)'
;MTTAAEASPLEARIGHHYQMDGTYLVGREKLREYARAVQDYHPAHWDVAAANELGYADVIAPITFTSTPGMKCNRRMFESIVVGYDTYLQTEEVFEQHRPIVAGDELVIDVELTSVRRTAGRDFITVTNTFTDTKGERVHTLHTTVVGVTAEDIDGDVKTAVQKAMMHDMNILDIGSEEYRKTVRPEGEVRIATDAARTPGTPS
;
A
#
# COMPACT_ATOMS: atom_id res chain seq x y z
N MET A 1 23.06 1.24 37.28
CA MET A 1 23.51 0.20 36.33
C MET A 1 22.54 0.24 35.18
N THR A 2 22.90 0.85 34.07
CA THR A 2 22.08 0.90 32.87
C THR A 2 22.26 -0.47 32.20
N THR A 3 21.25 -1.33 32.27
CA THR A 3 21.21 -2.55 31.46
C THR A 3 21.30 -2.14 30.01
N ALA A 4 22.35 -2.60 29.32
CA ALA A 4 22.44 -2.46 27.87
C ALA A 4 21.12 -3.02 27.27
N ALA A 5 20.42 -2.24 26.49
CA ALA A 5 19.24 -2.72 25.79
C ALA A 5 19.69 -3.88 24.90
N GLU A 6 19.04 -5.03 25.04
CA GLU A 6 19.31 -6.20 24.22
C GLU A 6 18.97 -5.83 22.75
N ALA A 7 19.95 -5.98 21.87
CA ALA A 7 19.78 -5.61 20.45
C ALA A 7 18.69 -6.46 19.81
N SER A 8 17.87 -5.85 18.96
CA SER A 8 16.86 -6.59 18.22
C SER A 8 17.52 -7.50 17.16
N PRO A 9 17.05 -8.76 16.99
CA PRO A 9 17.51 -9.61 15.91
C PRO A 9 17.34 -9.01 14.51
N LEU A 10 16.45 -8.02 14.37
CA LEU A 10 16.22 -7.31 13.11
C LEU A 10 17.30 -6.27 12.79
N GLU A 11 18.09 -5.81 13.77
CA GLU A 11 19.14 -4.81 13.53
C GLU A 11 20.16 -5.30 12.50
N ALA A 12 20.45 -6.60 12.46
CA ALA A 12 21.34 -7.20 11.47
C ALA A 12 20.76 -7.18 10.04
N ARG A 13 19.50 -6.84 9.88
CA ARG A 13 18.80 -6.76 8.59
C ARG A 13 18.63 -5.32 8.09
N ILE A 14 19.09 -4.33 8.81
CA ILE A 14 19.09 -2.94 8.35
C ILE A 14 19.88 -2.84 7.03
N GLY A 15 19.34 -2.12 6.06
CA GLY A 15 19.89 -2.01 4.71
C GLY A 15 19.36 -3.07 3.73
N HIS A 16 18.49 -3.99 4.15
CA HIS A 16 17.82 -4.89 3.22
C HIS A 16 16.78 -4.12 2.39
N HIS A 17 16.80 -4.39 1.10
CA HIS A 17 15.93 -3.79 0.10
C HIS A 17 14.97 -4.81 -0.50
N TYR A 18 13.80 -4.32 -0.89
CA TYR A 18 12.89 -4.99 -1.79
C TYR A 18 12.37 -3.99 -2.82
N GLN A 19 12.62 -4.27 -4.09
CA GLN A 19 12.08 -3.49 -5.18
C GLN A 19 10.84 -4.18 -5.74
N MET A 20 9.77 -3.42 -5.95
CA MET A 20 8.55 -3.95 -6.57
C MET A 20 8.83 -4.39 -8.02
N ASP A 21 8.28 -5.54 -8.42
CA ASP A 21 8.37 -6.03 -9.79
C ASP A 21 7.62 -5.09 -10.74
N GLY A 22 8.30 -4.63 -11.78
CA GLY A 22 7.73 -3.72 -12.78
C GLY A 22 7.51 -2.30 -12.26
N THR A 23 6.61 -1.57 -12.91
CA THR A 23 6.26 -0.18 -12.58
C THR A 23 4.84 -0.07 -12.03
N TYR A 24 4.59 0.93 -11.21
CA TYR A 24 3.26 1.31 -10.79
C TYR A 24 2.73 2.45 -11.67
N LEU A 25 1.78 2.14 -12.54
CA LEU A 25 1.11 3.16 -13.35
C LEU A 25 0.09 3.93 -12.51
N VAL A 26 0.25 5.25 -12.44
CA VAL A 26 -0.64 6.16 -11.73
C VAL A 26 -1.87 6.45 -12.57
N GLY A 27 -2.97 5.77 -12.26
CA GLY A 27 -4.23 5.93 -12.98
C GLY A 27 -5.03 7.15 -12.49
N ARG A 28 -5.62 7.92 -13.42
CA ARG A 28 -6.46 9.09 -13.11
C ARG A 28 -7.59 8.75 -12.14
N GLU A 29 -8.32 7.68 -12.38
CA GLU A 29 -9.45 7.31 -11.53
C GLU A 29 -8.97 6.85 -10.14
N LYS A 30 -7.78 6.24 -10.04
CA LYS A 30 -7.18 5.88 -8.75
C LYS A 30 -6.85 7.13 -7.91
N LEU A 31 -6.39 8.21 -8.54
CA LEU A 31 -6.16 9.47 -7.85
C LEU A 31 -7.46 10.09 -7.33
N ARG A 32 -8.51 10.08 -8.17
CA ARG A 32 -9.85 10.56 -7.78
C ARG A 32 -10.47 9.74 -6.64
N GLU A 33 -10.36 8.40 -6.72
CA GLU A 33 -10.81 7.51 -5.65
C GLU A 33 -10.08 7.80 -4.34
N TYR A 34 -8.76 7.97 -4.42
CA TYR A 34 -7.93 8.27 -3.26
C TYR A 34 -8.27 9.63 -2.67
N ALA A 35 -8.36 10.68 -3.49
CA ALA A 35 -8.74 12.02 -3.06
C ALA A 35 -10.12 12.02 -2.35
N ARG A 36 -11.07 11.22 -2.86
CA ARG A 36 -12.38 11.04 -2.20
C ARG A 36 -12.24 10.36 -0.86
N ALA A 37 -11.43 9.31 -0.75
CA ALA A 37 -11.24 8.54 0.48
C ALA A 37 -10.62 9.39 1.59
N VAL A 38 -9.66 10.26 1.25
CA VAL A 38 -9.01 11.17 2.21
C VAL A 38 -9.71 12.52 2.33
N GLN A 39 -10.83 12.71 1.62
CA GLN A 39 -11.62 13.95 1.62
C GLN A 39 -10.83 15.19 1.16
N ASP A 40 -9.89 15.02 0.24
CA ASP A 40 -9.17 16.11 -0.38
C ASP A 40 -9.93 16.58 -1.63
N TYR A 41 -10.56 17.73 -1.52
CA TYR A 41 -11.41 18.30 -2.56
C TYR A 41 -10.70 19.39 -3.38
N HIS A 42 -9.37 19.47 -3.34
CA HIS A 42 -8.65 20.40 -4.18
C HIS A 42 -8.91 20.12 -5.67
N PRO A 43 -9.36 21.10 -6.47
CA PRO A 43 -9.84 20.87 -7.84
C PRO A 43 -8.84 20.11 -8.74
N ALA A 44 -7.54 20.33 -8.58
CA ALA A 44 -6.50 19.69 -9.39
C ALA A 44 -6.40 18.18 -9.18
N HIS A 45 -7.02 17.59 -8.14
CA HIS A 45 -7.12 16.14 -7.95
C HIS A 45 -8.29 15.53 -8.75
N TRP A 46 -9.18 16.37 -9.27
CA TRP A 46 -10.45 15.95 -9.86
C TRP A 46 -10.59 16.32 -11.33
N ASP A 47 -10.19 17.55 -11.67
CA ASP A 47 -10.39 18.15 -12.97
C ASP A 47 -9.03 18.44 -13.64
N VAL A 48 -8.91 17.95 -14.88
CA VAL A 48 -7.71 18.15 -15.70
C VAL A 48 -7.52 19.63 -16.04
N ALA A 49 -8.62 20.38 -16.28
CA ALA A 49 -8.51 21.80 -16.57
C ALA A 49 -7.93 22.58 -15.38
N ALA A 50 -8.40 22.27 -14.15
CA ALA A 50 -7.87 22.87 -12.93
C ALA A 50 -6.40 22.50 -12.69
N ALA A 51 -5.98 21.26 -13.03
CA ALA A 51 -4.59 20.87 -12.96
C ALA A 51 -3.73 21.60 -13.99
N ASN A 52 -4.25 21.77 -15.22
CA ASN A 52 -3.57 22.52 -16.29
C ASN A 52 -3.35 24.00 -15.93
N GLU A 53 -4.30 24.63 -15.23
CA GLU A 53 -4.14 26.01 -14.72
C GLU A 53 -2.94 26.12 -13.75
N LEU A 54 -2.58 25.03 -13.06
CA LEU A 54 -1.40 24.92 -12.20
C LEU A 54 -0.15 24.46 -12.94
N GLY A 55 -0.22 24.23 -14.25
CA GLY A 55 0.91 23.82 -15.10
C GLY A 55 1.15 22.30 -15.17
N TYR A 56 0.22 21.48 -14.70
CA TYR A 56 0.33 20.02 -14.78
C TYR A 56 -0.44 19.48 -15.99
N ALA A 57 0.07 18.40 -16.59
CA ALA A 57 -0.52 17.80 -17.80
C ALA A 57 -1.84 17.07 -17.52
N ASP A 58 -2.06 16.62 -16.31
CA ASP A 58 -3.24 15.86 -15.87
C ASP A 58 -3.47 16.07 -14.35
N VAL A 59 -4.51 15.44 -13.80
CA VAL A 59 -4.78 15.51 -12.35
C VAL A 59 -3.57 15.05 -11.54
N ILE A 60 -3.33 15.74 -10.44
CA ILE A 60 -2.21 15.45 -9.52
C ILE A 60 -2.67 14.61 -8.33
N ALA A 61 -1.77 13.85 -7.76
CA ALA A 61 -2.03 13.05 -6.58
C ALA A 61 -2.10 13.93 -5.32
N PRO A 62 -3.00 13.64 -4.36
CA PRO A 62 -2.84 14.10 -2.98
C PRO A 62 -1.49 13.68 -2.43
N ILE A 63 -0.87 14.49 -1.55
CA ILE A 63 0.50 14.25 -1.06
C ILE A 63 0.67 12.89 -0.39
N THR A 64 -0.37 12.38 0.26
CA THR A 64 -0.36 11.09 0.96
C THR A 64 -0.65 9.89 0.05
N PHE A 65 -0.86 10.08 -1.24
CA PHE A 65 -1.21 9.01 -2.19
C PHE A 65 -0.22 7.84 -2.18
N THR A 66 1.06 8.13 -1.97
CA THR A 66 2.14 7.13 -1.98
C THR A 66 2.01 6.08 -0.88
N SER A 67 1.22 6.32 0.17
CA SER A 67 0.87 5.28 1.16
C SER A 67 0.24 4.05 0.49
N THR A 68 -0.59 4.24 -0.54
CA THR A 68 -1.27 3.11 -1.22
C THR A 68 -0.30 2.18 -1.96
N PRO A 69 0.54 2.64 -2.91
CA PRO A 69 1.53 1.78 -3.55
C PRO A 69 2.68 1.40 -2.62
N GLY A 70 3.08 2.26 -1.67
CA GLY A 70 4.11 1.97 -0.67
C GLY A 70 3.72 0.80 0.23
N MET A 71 2.48 0.73 0.68
CA MET A 71 1.97 -0.36 1.50
C MET A 71 2.12 -1.73 0.82
N LYS A 72 2.01 -1.82 -0.50
CA LYS A 72 2.23 -3.07 -1.24
C LYS A 72 3.68 -3.56 -1.15
N CYS A 73 4.64 -2.63 -1.24
CA CYS A 73 6.06 -2.94 -1.05
C CYS A 73 6.36 -3.27 0.41
N ASN A 74 5.84 -2.47 1.34
CA ASN A 74 6.01 -2.67 2.78
C ASN A 74 5.52 -4.05 3.22
N ARG A 75 4.37 -4.48 2.71
CA ARG A 75 3.85 -5.81 3.00
C ARG A 75 4.86 -6.90 2.66
N ARG A 76 5.50 -6.85 1.50
CA ARG A 76 6.55 -7.81 1.11
C ARG A 76 7.76 -7.77 2.04
N MET A 77 8.19 -6.58 2.42
CA MET A 77 9.27 -6.39 3.39
C MET A 77 8.92 -7.04 4.73
N PHE A 78 7.70 -6.82 5.24
CA PHE A 78 7.24 -7.37 6.50
C PHE A 78 6.99 -8.88 6.45
N GLU A 79 6.60 -9.44 5.32
CA GLU A 79 6.40 -10.88 5.14
C GLU A 79 7.73 -11.65 5.03
N SER A 80 8.81 -11.03 4.52
CA SER A 80 10.05 -11.73 4.18
C SER A 80 11.25 -11.36 5.05
N ILE A 81 11.35 -10.11 5.49
CA ILE A 81 12.54 -9.57 6.17
C ILE A 81 12.23 -9.21 7.62
N VAL A 82 11.15 -8.48 7.84
CA VAL A 82 10.71 -8.07 9.16
C VAL A 82 9.74 -9.10 9.71
N VAL A 83 10.28 -10.18 10.28
CA VAL A 83 9.49 -11.31 10.79
C VAL A 83 9.56 -11.39 12.31
N GLY A 84 8.63 -12.12 12.91
CA GLY A 84 8.61 -12.38 14.35
C GLY A 84 7.55 -11.60 15.13
N TYR A 85 6.63 -10.95 14.43
CA TYR A 85 5.49 -10.24 15.03
C TYR A 85 4.18 -10.74 14.44
N ASP A 86 3.13 -10.70 15.24
CA ASP A 86 1.77 -11.10 14.82
C ASP A 86 1.05 -9.95 14.10
N THR A 87 1.40 -8.71 14.44
CA THR A 87 0.85 -7.51 13.80
C THR A 87 1.79 -6.32 13.95
N TYR A 88 1.49 -5.26 13.21
CA TYR A 88 2.24 -4.02 13.22
C TYR A 88 1.28 -2.85 13.41
N LEU A 89 1.65 -1.93 14.30
CA LEU A 89 0.92 -0.68 14.52
C LEU A 89 1.74 0.48 13.97
N GLN A 90 1.21 1.18 12.99
CA GLN A 90 1.85 2.37 12.44
C GLN A 90 1.79 3.49 13.46
N THR A 91 2.94 4.09 13.73
CA THR A 91 3.09 5.19 14.69
C THR A 91 3.45 6.51 14.04
N GLU A 92 4.09 6.46 12.88
CA GLU A 92 4.53 7.65 12.16
C GLU A 92 4.60 7.38 10.66
N GLU A 93 4.26 8.40 9.88
CA GLU A 93 4.45 8.40 8.45
C GLU A 93 4.93 9.80 8.01
N VAL A 94 6.06 9.86 7.30
CA VAL A 94 6.65 11.11 6.82
C VAL A 94 6.72 11.08 5.29
N PHE A 95 6.16 12.11 4.67
CA PHE A 95 6.10 12.25 3.21
C PHE A 95 7.06 13.35 2.76
N GLU A 96 8.01 12.99 1.88
CA GLU A 96 8.90 13.93 1.22
C GLU A 96 8.59 13.97 -0.27
N GLN A 97 7.92 15.02 -0.70
CA GLN A 97 7.60 15.20 -2.11
C GLN A 97 8.72 15.94 -2.82
N HIS A 98 9.31 15.32 -3.84
CA HIS A 98 10.36 15.93 -4.68
C HIS A 98 9.75 16.59 -5.92
N ARG A 99 8.68 16.01 -6.46
CA ARG A 99 7.77 16.64 -7.43
C ARG A 99 6.35 16.10 -7.26
N PRO A 100 5.32 16.82 -7.69
CA PRO A 100 3.97 16.28 -7.76
C PRO A 100 3.90 15.03 -8.64
N ILE A 101 3.13 14.06 -8.20
CA ILE A 101 2.78 12.86 -8.97
C ILE A 101 1.57 13.20 -9.83
N VAL A 102 1.65 12.94 -11.12
CA VAL A 102 0.62 13.26 -12.11
C VAL A 102 0.04 11.95 -12.66
N ALA A 103 -1.24 11.93 -13.00
CA ALA A 103 -1.83 10.78 -13.68
C ALA A 103 -1.06 10.47 -14.98
N GLY A 104 -0.73 9.19 -15.18
CA GLY A 104 0.14 8.72 -16.26
C GLY A 104 1.60 8.51 -15.84
N ASP A 105 2.02 8.98 -14.66
CA ASP A 105 3.34 8.64 -14.14
C ASP A 105 3.49 7.12 -13.98
N GLU A 106 4.66 6.61 -14.33
CA GLU A 106 5.09 5.24 -14.05
C GLU A 106 6.17 5.28 -12.96
N LEU A 107 5.87 4.68 -11.82
CA LEU A 107 6.74 4.73 -10.65
C LEU A 107 7.42 3.38 -10.42
N VAL A 108 8.73 3.41 -10.27
CA VAL A 108 9.52 2.31 -9.70
C VAL A 108 9.56 2.52 -8.19
N ILE A 109 9.29 1.48 -7.42
CA ILE A 109 9.17 1.57 -5.96
C ILE A 109 10.15 0.61 -5.33
N ASP A 110 11.03 1.14 -4.51
CA ASP A 110 11.96 0.39 -3.67
C ASP A 110 11.63 0.64 -2.20
N VAL A 111 11.74 -0.37 -1.36
CA VAL A 111 11.62 -0.25 0.10
C VAL A 111 12.87 -0.77 0.77
N GLU A 112 13.40 0.00 1.69
CA GLU A 112 14.56 -0.34 2.51
C GLU A 112 14.15 -0.41 3.99
N LEU A 113 14.66 -1.42 4.71
CA LEU A 113 14.65 -1.41 6.17
C LEU A 113 15.73 -0.45 6.67
N THR A 114 15.35 0.76 7.04
CA THR A 114 16.30 1.84 7.36
C THR A 114 16.65 1.95 8.84
N SER A 115 15.76 1.53 9.73
CA SER A 115 16.03 1.60 11.18
C SER A 115 15.25 0.55 11.95
N VAL A 116 15.90 0.00 12.97
CA VAL A 116 15.26 -0.78 14.02
C VAL A 116 15.75 -0.25 15.34
N ARG A 117 14.83 0.16 16.21
CA ARG A 117 15.16 0.73 17.52
C ARG A 117 14.32 0.08 18.62
N ARG A 118 14.98 -0.56 19.58
CA ARG A 118 14.30 -1.17 20.72
C ARG A 118 14.11 -0.15 21.84
N THR A 119 12.86 0.07 22.23
CA THR A 119 12.50 1.02 23.31
C THR A 119 11.39 0.40 24.15
N ALA A 120 11.59 0.36 25.48
CA ALA A 120 10.64 -0.22 26.42
C ALA A 120 10.20 -1.66 26.05
N GLY A 121 11.14 -2.48 25.58
CA GLY A 121 10.89 -3.87 25.19
C GLY A 121 10.22 -4.05 23.82
N ARG A 122 9.92 -2.98 23.09
CA ARG A 122 9.27 -3.00 21.77
C ARG A 122 10.20 -2.53 20.69
N ASP A 123 10.09 -3.12 19.50
CA ASP A 123 10.86 -2.72 18.34
C ASP A 123 10.07 -1.71 17.51
N PHE A 124 10.65 -0.53 17.37
CA PHE A 124 10.24 0.50 16.42
C PHE A 124 11.02 0.28 15.13
N ILE A 125 10.32 0.01 14.07
CA ILE A 125 10.86 -0.44 12.80
C ILE A 125 10.51 0.63 11.76
N THR A 126 11.51 1.23 11.14
CA THR A 126 11.30 2.20 10.07
C THR A 126 11.69 1.60 8.73
N VAL A 127 10.78 1.67 7.79
CA VAL A 127 11.03 1.37 6.38
C VAL A 127 10.91 2.64 5.56
N THR A 128 11.76 2.76 4.54
CA THR A 128 11.78 3.90 3.63
C THR A 128 11.46 3.43 2.23
N ASN A 129 10.35 3.93 1.68
CA ASN A 129 10.01 3.72 0.27
C ASN A 129 10.57 4.88 -0.57
N THR A 130 11.34 4.55 -1.58
CA THR A 130 11.81 5.50 -2.60
C THR A 130 11.01 5.27 -3.87
N PHE A 131 10.35 6.32 -4.34
CA PHE A 131 9.60 6.34 -5.60
C PHE A 131 10.41 7.11 -6.62
N THR A 132 10.77 6.44 -7.71
CA THR A 132 11.45 7.06 -8.84
C THR A 132 10.60 6.92 -10.10
N ASP A 133 10.81 7.81 -11.07
CA ASP A 133 10.27 7.60 -12.39
C ASP A 133 11.09 6.56 -13.19
N THR A 134 10.68 6.26 -14.40
CA THR A 134 11.36 5.30 -15.30
C THR A 134 12.74 5.78 -15.76
N LYS A 135 13.10 7.04 -15.52
CA LYS A 135 14.45 7.59 -15.78
C LYS A 135 15.35 7.53 -14.54
N GLY A 136 14.81 7.08 -13.40
CA GLY A 136 15.52 7.00 -12.13
C GLY A 136 15.52 8.32 -11.34
N GLU A 137 14.75 9.34 -11.76
CA GLU A 137 14.61 10.58 -11.01
C GLU A 137 13.68 10.38 -9.81
N ARG A 138 14.09 10.87 -8.64
CA ARG A 138 13.31 10.75 -7.41
C ARG A 138 12.06 11.61 -7.47
N VAL A 139 10.91 10.97 -7.27
CA VAL A 139 9.59 11.60 -7.28
C VAL A 139 9.08 11.84 -5.86
N HIS A 140 9.22 10.84 -5.00
CA HIS A 140 8.71 10.87 -3.64
C HIS A 140 9.51 9.95 -2.72
N THR A 141 9.59 10.28 -1.43
CA THR A 141 10.11 9.39 -0.39
C THR A 141 9.09 9.28 0.73
N LEU A 142 8.84 8.07 1.20
CA LEU A 142 7.91 7.79 2.28
C LEU A 142 8.63 7.02 3.37
N HIS A 143 8.66 7.57 4.59
CA HIS A 143 9.19 6.89 5.76
C HIS A 143 8.02 6.42 6.63
N THR A 144 7.92 5.13 6.86
CA THR A 144 6.89 4.53 7.70
C THR A 144 7.52 3.90 8.91
N THR A 145 7.14 4.34 10.11
CA THR A 145 7.55 3.71 11.36
C THR A 145 6.40 2.92 11.96
N VAL A 146 6.67 1.67 12.27
CA VAL A 146 5.72 0.77 12.92
C VAL A 146 6.32 0.19 14.20
N VAL A 147 5.44 -0.22 15.12
CA VAL A 147 5.79 -1.04 16.28
C VAL A 147 5.36 -2.47 16.00
N GLY A 148 6.30 -3.41 16.10
CA GLY A 148 5.99 -4.83 16.07
C GLY A 148 5.33 -5.26 17.38
N VAL A 149 4.25 -6.01 17.27
CA VAL A 149 3.44 -6.47 18.40
C VAL A 149 3.25 -7.99 18.31
N THR A 150 3.48 -8.71 19.42
CA THR A 150 3.27 -10.16 19.50
C THR A 150 1.89 -10.47 20.05
N ALA A 151 1.42 -11.70 19.88
CA ALA A 151 0.10 -12.14 20.35
C ALA A 151 -0.05 -12.01 21.88
N GLU A 152 1.05 -12.05 22.62
CA GLU A 152 1.07 -11.89 24.08
C GLU A 152 0.79 -10.45 24.52
N ASP A 153 1.06 -9.48 23.62
CA ASP A 153 0.87 -8.04 23.86
C ASP A 153 -0.52 -7.54 23.47
N ILE A 154 -1.33 -8.37 22.81
CA ILE A 154 -2.64 -7.97 22.26
C ILE A 154 -3.75 -8.70 23.01
N ASP A 155 -4.70 -7.94 23.53
CA ASP A 155 -5.96 -8.48 24.04
C ASP A 155 -6.67 -9.28 22.92
N GLY A 156 -7.25 -10.46 23.28
CA GLY A 156 -7.88 -11.37 22.33
C GLY A 156 -9.03 -10.72 21.55
N ASP A 157 -9.76 -9.78 22.16
CA ASP A 157 -10.84 -9.04 21.52
C ASP A 157 -10.29 -8.06 20.47
N VAL A 158 -9.16 -7.40 20.75
CA VAL A 158 -8.46 -6.52 19.82
C VAL A 158 -7.91 -7.33 18.65
N LYS A 159 -7.30 -8.49 18.90
CA LYS A 159 -6.82 -9.39 17.84
C LYS A 159 -7.94 -9.79 16.89
N THR A 160 -9.09 -10.18 17.44
CA THR A 160 -10.28 -10.55 16.65
C THR A 160 -10.82 -9.35 15.85
N ALA A 161 -10.83 -8.15 16.43
CA ALA A 161 -11.28 -6.93 15.77
C ALA A 161 -10.34 -6.54 14.62
N VAL A 162 -9.01 -6.62 14.83
CA VAL A 162 -8.00 -6.35 13.78
C VAL A 162 -8.12 -7.35 12.65
N GLN A 163 -8.25 -8.65 12.93
CA GLN A 163 -8.46 -9.68 11.92
C GLN A 163 -9.72 -9.44 11.07
N LYS A 164 -10.81 -9.03 11.71
CA LYS A 164 -12.06 -8.65 11.02
C LYS A 164 -11.91 -7.36 10.20
N ALA A 165 -11.18 -6.36 10.70
CA ALA A 165 -10.95 -5.09 10.02
C ALA A 165 -10.00 -5.22 8.83
N MET A 166 -9.00 -6.10 8.92
CA MET A 166 -8.05 -6.40 7.84
C MET A 166 -8.69 -7.23 6.70
N MET A 167 -10.02 -7.21 6.61
CA MET A 167 -10.82 -7.77 5.53
C MET A 167 -10.10 -8.93 4.84
N HIS A 168 -10.31 -10.12 5.37
CA HIS A 168 -9.80 -11.37 4.83
C HIS A 168 -8.30 -11.59 5.08
N ASP A 169 -7.97 -12.72 5.68
CA ASP A 169 -6.62 -13.32 5.69
C ASP A 169 -6.06 -13.57 4.26
N MET A 170 -6.51 -12.78 3.29
CA MET A 170 -6.16 -12.97 1.89
C MET A 170 -4.94 -12.16 1.52
N ASN A 171 -3.88 -12.88 1.27
CA ASN A 171 -2.76 -12.36 0.53
C ASN A 171 -3.23 -11.94 -0.88
N ILE A 172 -2.96 -10.72 -1.30
CA ILE A 172 -3.30 -10.22 -2.65
C ILE A 172 -2.67 -11.09 -3.76
N LEU A 173 -1.62 -11.85 -3.42
CA LEU A 173 -0.96 -12.80 -4.30
C LEU A 173 -1.76 -14.11 -4.47
N ASP A 174 -2.69 -14.38 -3.58
CA ASP A 174 -3.58 -15.53 -3.65
C ASP A 174 -4.81 -15.24 -4.52
N ILE A 175 -4.91 -13.99 -5.05
CA ILE A 175 -5.91 -13.64 -6.06
C ILE A 175 -5.70 -14.54 -7.27
N GLY A 176 -6.62 -15.49 -7.44
CA GLY A 176 -6.55 -16.51 -8.48
C GLY A 176 -6.22 -17.91 -7.96
N SER A 177 -5.81 -18.05 -6.69
CA SER A 177 -5.72 -19.36 -6.04
C SER A 177 -7.09 -20.04 -5.96
N GLU A 178 -7.09 -21.37 -5.84
CA GLU A 178 -8.32 -22.13 -5.70
C GLU A 178 -9.06 -21.78 -4.39
N GLU A 179 -8.32 -21.43 -3.37
CA GLU A 179 -8.85 -21.03 -2.05
C GLU A 179 -9.53 -19.66 -2.13
N TYR A 180 -8.94 -18.69 -2.84
CA TYR A 180 -9.58 -17.42 -3.14
C TYR A 180 -10.87 -17.59 -3.93
N ARG A 181 -10.88 -18.48 -4.94
CA ARG A 181 -12.10 -18.76 -5.73
C ARG A 181 -13.23 -19.36 -4.90
N LYS A 182 -12.89 -20.15 -3.88
CA LYS A 182 -13.88 -20.71 -2.93
C LYS A 182 -14.46 -19.67 -1.99
N THR A 183 -13.67 -18.68 -1.55
CA THR A 183 -14.11 -17.62 -0.64
C THR A 183 -14.91 -16.52 -1.34
N VAL A 184 -14.60 -16.20 -2.58
CA VAL A 184 -15.27 -15.14 -3.36
C VAL A 184 -16.46 -15.69 -4.17
N ARG A 185 -16.50 -16.98 -4.41
CA ARG A 185 -17.66 -17.68 -4.97
C ARG A 185 -18.12 -18.73 -3.96
N PRO A 186 -18.92 -18.35 -2.95
CA PRO A 186 -19.66 -19.36 -2.22
C PRO A 186 -20.50 -20.14 -3.23
N GLU A 187 -20.52 -21.47 -3.10
CA GLU A 187 -21.26 -22.38 -3.97
C GLU A 187 -22.75 -21.97 -4.06
N GLY A 188 -23.05 -21.23 -5.06
CA GLY A 188 -24.37 -20.73 -5.43
C GLY A 188 -24.18 -19.98 -6.73
N GLU A 189 -24.60 -20.62 -7.83
CA GLU A 189 -24.51 -20.10 -9.19
C GLU A 189 -25.04 -18.66 -9.27
N VAL A 190 -24.14 -17.68 -9.32
CA VAL A 190 -24.46 -16.41 -9.96
C VAL A 190 -24.46 -16.72 -11.47
N ARG A 191 -25.59 -17.07 -12.02
CA ARG A 191 -25.82 -17.04 -13.46
C ARG A 191 -25.65 -15.57 -13.88
N ILE A 192 -24.48 -15.21 -14.38
CA ILE A 192 -24.39 -14.04 -15.25
C ILE A 192 -25.26 -14.41 -16.44
N ALA A 193 -26.43 -13.76 -16.57
CA ALA A 193 -27.22 -13.81 -17.77
C ALA A 193 -26.33 -13.35 -18.92
N THR A 194 -25.73 -14.29 -19.63
CA THR A 194 -25.14 -14.00 -20.92
C THR A 194 -26.30 -13.58 -21.79
N ASP A 195 -26.29 -12.37 -22.27
CA ASP A 195 -27.17 -11.74 -23.23
C ASP A 195 -27.05 -12.51 -24.59
N ALA A 196 -27.62 -13.72 -24.63
CA ALA A 196 -27.76 -14.51 -25.82
C ALA A 196 -29.20 -14.38 -26.23
N ALA A 197 -29.51 -13.39 -27.05
CA ALA A 197 -30.54 -13.34 -28.08
C ALA A 197 -30.91 -11.88 -28.42
N ARG A 198 -30.03 -11.15 -29.01
CA ARG A 198 -30.44 -10.13 -29.97
C ARG A 198 -30.51 -10.81 -31.34
N THR A 199 -31.67 -11.30 -31.65
CA THR A 199 -32.03 -11.66 -33.02
C THR A 199 -32.06 -10.38 -33.85
N PRO A 200 -31.35 -10.29 -35.00
CA PRO A 200 -31.48 -9.12 -35.87
C PRO A 200 -32.88 -9.14 -36.50
N GLY A 201 -33.62 -8.07 -36.26
CA GLY A 201 -34.90 -7.87 -36.94
C GLY A 201 -34.68 -7.73 -38.46
N THR A 202 -35.43 -8.51 -39.24
CA THR A 202 -35.57 -8.43 -40.67
C THR A 202 -36.19 -7.07 -41.05
N PRO A 203 -35.63 -6.29 -42.01
CA PRO A 203 -36.31 -5.11 -42.52
C PRO A 203 -37.39 -5.55 -43.54
N SER A 204 -38.56 -5.03 -43.38
CA SER A 204 -39.62 -5.00 -44.43
C SER A 204 -39.60 -3.67 -45.14
#